data_0eaf6fed353d44a9307feb28113a3bc5
#
_entry.id   0eaf6fed353d44a9307feb28113a3bc5
#
_cell.length_a   1.000
_cell.length_b   1.000
_cell.length_c   1.000
_cell.angle_alpha   90.00
_cell.angle_beta   90.00
_cell.angle_gamma   90.00
#
_symmetry.space_group_name_H-M   'P 1'
#
loop_
_entity.id
_entity.type
_entity.pdbx_description
1 polymer ?
#
loop_
_entity_poly.entity_id
_entity_poly.type
_entity_poly.pdbx_seq_one_letter_code
_entity_poly.pdbx_strand_id
1 'polypeptide(L)'
;MRITAFFALLLLICGCVTTSVVMLYESEKYPPTTSVAILSAAPERPCKAIAILEVTGPANTPLPDLLENMRKKAKDIGADAIMPTQDASQRQVQGHLYDPWLGEIQAESGVVPKIRGVAIKYQ
;
A
#
# COMPACT_ATOMS: atom_id res chain seq x y z
N MET A 1 13.93 37.02 -7.45
CA MET A 1 12.63 36.41 -7.73
C MET A 1 12.67 35.17 -8.67
N ARG A 2 13.75 34.88 -9.31
CA ARG A 2 13.88 33.70 -10.18
C ARG A 2 14.34 32.40 -9.50
N ILE A 3 14.83 32.48 -8.28
CA ILE A 3 15.38 31.37 -7.51
C ILE A 3 14.29 30.63 -6.71
N THR A 4 13.24 31.32 -6.32
CA THR A 4 12.12 30.73 -5.56
C THR A 4 11.23 29.81 -6.39
N ALA A 5 11.15 30.01 -7.70
CA ALA A 5 10.37 29.14 -8.59
C ALA A 5 11.06 27.78 -8.84
N PHE A 6 12.38 27.73 -8.74
CA PHE A 6 13.14 26.49 -8.94
C PHE A 6 13.08 25.55 -7.73
N PHE A 7 12.90 26.12 -6.53
CA PHE A 7 12.80 25.33 -5.29
C PHE A 7 11.43 24.66 -5.13
N ALA A 8 10.39 25.25 -5.73
CA ALA A 8 9.03 24.65 -5.69
C ALA A 8 8.88 23.45 -6.62
N LEU A 9 9.73 23.32 -7.64
CA LEU A 9 9.67 22.20 -8.60
C LEU A 9 10.41 20.97 -8.10
N LEU A 10 11.28 21.11 -7.10
CA LEU A 10 12.07 20.00 -6.56
C LEU A 10 11.33 19.15 -5.52
N LEU A 11 10.17 19.59 -5.07
CA LEU A 11 9.36 18.93 -4.04
C LEU A 11 8.36 17.90 -4.59
N LEU A 12 8.34 17.67 -5.90
CA LEU A 12 7.36 16.79 -6.55
C LEU A 12 7.84 15.35 -6.82
N ILE A 13 9.04 14.99 -6.35
CA ILE A 13 9.54 13.62 -6.49
C ILE A 13 9.41 12.89 -5.15
N CYS A 14 8.22 12.92 -4.58
CA CYS A 14 7.91 12.03 -3.46
C CYS A 14 7.25 10.79 -4.07
N GLY A 15 7.97 9.68 -4.10
CA GLY A 15 7.41 8.40 -4.50
C GLY A 15 6.18 8.10 -3.66
N CYS A 16 5.00 8.10 -4.29
CA CYS A 16 3.75 7.93 -3.58
C CYS A 16 3.46 6.45 -3.34
N VAL A 17 3.15 6.11 -2.08
CA VAL A 17 2.53 4.84 -1.75
C VAL A 17 1.09 4.87 -2.26
N THR A 18 0.70 3.86 -3.02
CA THR A 18 -0.64 3.77 -3.61
C THR A 18 -1.46 2.71 -2.88
N THR A 19 -2.68 3.06 -2.48
CA THR A 19 -3.63 2.14 -1.87
C THR A 19 -4.83 1.97 -2.78
N SER A 20 -5.10 0.72 -3.17
CA SER A 20 -6.28 0.34 -3.93
C SER A 20 -7.31 -0.30 -3.02
N VAL A 21 -8.59 0.00 -3.25
CA VAL A 21 -9.70 -0.51 -2.45
C VAL A 21 -10.72 -1.19 -3.36
N VAL A 22 -11.11 -2.40 -2.99
CA VAL A 22 -12.25 -3.09 -3.59
C VAL A 22 -13.31 -3.27 -2.51
N MET A 23 -14.42 -2.55 -2.67
CA MET A 23 -15.56 -2.70 -1.78
C MET A 23 -16.30 -4.00 -2.09
N LEU A 24 -16.55 -4.80 -1.06
CA LEU A 24 -17.26 -6.07 -1.20
C LEU A 24 -18.78 -5.86 -1.35
N TYR A 25 -19.28 -4.75 -0.84
CA TYR A 25 -20.69 -4.38 -0.88
C TYR A 25 -20.83 -2.94 -1.36
N GLU A 26 -21.16 -2.75 -2.62
CA GLU A 26 -21.24 -1.41 -3.23
C GLU A 26 -22.36 -0.52 -2.61
N SER A 27 -23.42 -1.14 -2.12
CA SER A 27 -24.55 -0.44 -1.52
C SER A 27 -24.32 -0.02 -0.06
N GLU A 28 -23.32 -0.57 0.60
CA GLU A 28 -23.05 -0.29 2.00
C GLU A 28 -21.89 0.72 2.13
N LYS A 29 -22.20 1.88 2.68
CA LYS A 29 -21.20 2.90 3.01
C LYS A 29 -21.24 3.15 4.51
N TYR A 30 -20.04 3.16 5.10
CA TYR A 30 -19.89 3.43 6.52
C TYR A 30 -19.23 4.79 6.73
N PRO A 31 -19.61 5.55 7.77
CA PRO A 31 -18.94 6.79 8.09
C PRO A 31 -17.47 6.52 8.47
N PRO A 32 -16.55 7.44 8.17
CA PRO A 32 -15.14 7.29 8.56
C PRO A 32 -14.97 7.02 10.04
N THR A 33 -14.03 6.16 10.38
CA THR A 33 -13.66 5.86 11.77
C THR A 33 -12.42 6.64 12.20
N THR A 34 -12.25 6.81 13.50
CA THR A 34 -11.10 7.55 14.06
C THR A 34 -9.91 6.67 14.36
N SER A 35 -10.13 5.38 14.54
CA SER A 35 -9.07 4.41 14.81
C SER A 35 -9.35 3.10 14.12
N VAL A 36 -8.28 2.45 13.66
CA VAL A 36 -8.34 1.13 13.02
C VAL A 36 -7.24 0.26 13.64
N ALA A 37 -7.63 -0.89 14.17
CA ALA A 37 -6.70 -1.87 14.70
C ALA A 37 -6.13 -2.72 13.56
N ILE A 38 -4.86 -3.08 13.67
CA ILE A 38 -4.23 -4.08 12.80
C ILE A 38 -4.20 -5.40 13.55
N LEU A 39 -4.88 -6.41 13.01
CA LEU A 39 -5.02 -7.71 13.63
C LEU A 39 -3.96 -8.70 13.13
N SER A 40 -3.37 -9.45 14.03
CA SER A 40 -2.45 -10.54 13.71
C SER A 40 -3.14 -11.89 13.52
N ALA A 41 -4.39 -12.00 13.96
CA ALA A 41 -5.22 -13.20 13.86
C ALA A 41 -6.67 -12.82 13.66
N ALA A 42 -7.50 -13.80 13.25
CA ALA A 42 -8.93 -13.59 13.10
C ALA A 42 -9.56 -13.10 14.42
N PRO A 43 -10.45 -12.08 14.37
CA PRO A 43 -11.09 -11.56 15.58
C PRO A 43 -12.05 -12.59 16.17
N GLU A 44 -12.14 -12.61 17.49
CA GLU A 44 -13.11 -13.46 18.20
C GLU A 44 -14.53 -12.88 18.19
N ARG A 45 -14.66 -11.58 17.94
CA ARG A 45 -15.94 -10.90 17.83
C ARG A 45 -16.63 -11.16 16.48
N PRO A 46 -17.95 -11.18 16.43
CA PRO A 46 -18.66 -11.16 15.16
C PRO A 46 -18.23 -9.95 14.32
N CYS A 47 -17.84 -10.18 13.10
CA CYS A 47 -17.40 -9.14 12.20
C CYS A 47 -17.81 -9.42 10.76
N LYS A 48 -17.77 -8.38 9.94
CA LYS A 48 -18.08 -8.45 8.52
C LYS A 48 -16.89 -7.87 7.74
N ALA A 49 -16.40 -8.61 6.77
CA ALA A 49 -15.45 -8.08 5.80
C ALA A 49 -16.17 -7.10 4.88
N ILE A 50 -15.68 -5.87 4.79
CA ILE A 50 -16.32 -4.81 3.98
C ILE A 50 -15.55 -4.43 2.75
N ALA A 51 -14.23 -4.64 2.75
CA ALA A 51 -13.37 -4.30 1.62
C ALA A 51 -12.08 -5.11 1.63
N ILE A 52 -11.48 -5.21 0.46
CA ILE A 52 -10.10 -5.70 0.30
C ILE A 52 -9.22 -4.50 -0.03
N LEU A 53 -8.16 -4.34 0.72
CA LEU A 53 -7.16 -3.29 0.53
C LEU A 53 -5.86 -3.87 -0.01
N GLU A 54 -5.27 -3.17 -0.94
CA GLU A 54 -3.95 -3.51 -1.47
C GLU A 54 -3.09 -2.26 -1.49
N VAL A 55 -1.93 -2.32 -0.85
CA VAL A 55 -0.98 -1.21 -0.78
C VAL A 55 0.29 -1.59 -1.51
N THR A 56 0.71 -0.73 -2.41
CA THR A 56 1.96 -0.85 -3.16
C THR A 56 2.81 0.37 -2.91
N GLY A 57 4.05 0.19 -2.52
CA GLY A 57 5.00 1.27 -2.33
C GLY A 57 6.13 1.25 -3.35
N PRO A 58 6.93 2.33 -3.40
CA PRO A 58 8.20 2.34 -4.11
C PRO A 58 9.11 1.21 -3.63
N ALA A 59 10.10 0.83 -4.44
CA ALA A 59 11.08 -0.18 -4.05
C ALA A 59 11.69 0.14 -2.68
N ASN A 60 11.82 -0.89 -1.84
CA ASN A 60 12.38 -0.81 -0.48
C ASN A 60 11.55 0.02 0.52
N THR A 61 10.28 0.27 0.28
CA THR A 61 9.39 0.89 1.27
C THR A 61 9.24 -0.04 2.48
N PRO A 62 9.47 0.44 3.72
CA PRO A 62 9.32 -0.37 4.92
C PRO A 62 7.87 -0.84 5.12
N LEU A 63 7.70 -2.04 5.66
CA LEU A 63 6.38 -2.61 5.97
C LEU A 63 5.52 -1.70 6.87
N PRO A 64 6.05 -1.06 7.93
CA PRO A 64 5.26 -0.15 8.75
C PRO A 64 4.61 1.00 7.97
N ASP A 65 5.30 1.53 6.97
CA ASP A 65 4.76 2.61 6.13
C ASP A 65 3.61 2.13 5.26
N LEU A 66 3.69 0.92 4.73
CA LEU A 66 2.61 0.30 3.96
C LEU A 66 1.38 0.06 4.85
N LEU A 67 1.58 -0.48 6.04
CA LEU A 67 0.50 -0.73 7.01
C LEU A 67 -0.17 0.57 7.45
N GLU A 68 0.58 1.64 7.65
CA GLU A 68 0.03 2.93 8.02
C GLU A 68 -0.82 3.55 6.90
N ASN A 69 -0.38 3.42 5.65
CA ASN A 69 -1.19 3.85 4.51
C ASN A 69 -2.48 3.03 4.37
N MET A 70 -2.40 1.72 4.59
CA MET A 70 -3.58 0.85 4.63
C MET A 70 -4.55 1.27 5.74
N ARG A 71 -4.04 1.59 6.93
CA ARG A 71 -4.82 2.07 8.06
C ARG A 71 -5.56 3.37 7.75
N LYS A 72 -4.88 4.33 7.14
CA LYS A 72 -5.51 5.60 6.73
C LYS A 72 -6.68 5.36 5.79
N LYS A 73 -6.50 4.51 4.80
CA LYS A 73 -7.57 4.19 3.86
C LYS A 73 -8.72 3.43 4.51
N ALA A 74 -8.42 2.53 5.42
CA ALA A 74 -9.44 1.82 6.19
C ALA A 74 -10.29 2.75 7.06
N LYS A 75 -9.69 3.78 7.64
CA LYS A 75 -10.45 4.83 8.36
C LYS A 75 -11.45 5.53 7.44
N ASP A 76 -11.02 5.89 6.24
CA ASP A 76 -11.86 6.61 5.27
C ASP A 76 -13.10 5.80 4.86
N ILE A 77 -12.97 4.49 4.77
CA ILE A 77 -14.08 3.60 4.39
C ILE A 77 -14.90 3.11 5.59
N GLY A 78 -14.57 3.54 6.80
CA GLY A 78 -15.32 3.21 8.02
C GLY A 78 -15.02 1.84 8.62
N ALA A 79 -13.86 1.27 8.35
CA ALA A 79 -13.44 0.01 8.95
C ALA A 79 -13.08 0.18 10.43
N ASP A 80 -13.26 -0.88 11.21
CA ASP A 80 -12.86 -0.95 12.62
C ASP A 80 -11.50 -1.62 12.79
N ALA A 81 -11.15 -2.52 11.89
CA ALA A 81 -9.90 -3.26 11.92
C ALA A 81 -9.47 -3.68 10.51
N ILE A 82 -8.18 -3.99 10.39
CA ILE A 82 -7.60 -4.60 9.20
C ILE A 82 -6.93 -5.91 9.59
N MET A 83 -7.16 -6.94 8.82
CA MET A 83 -6.42 -8.19 8.92
C MET A 83 -5.52 -8.34 7.69
N PRO A 84 -4.20 -8.13 7.81
CA PRO A 84 -3.27 -8.40 6.72
C PRO A 84 -3.31 -9.89 6.35
N THR A 85 -3.51 -10.19 5.08
CA THR A 85 -3.72 -11.57 4.62
C THR A 85 -2.53 -12.14 3.87
N GLN A 86 -1.77 -11.29 3.20
CA GLN A 86 -0.71 -11.75 2.33
C GLN A 86 0.31 -10.66 2.07
N ASP A 87 1.57 -11.02 2.15
CA ASP A 87 2.66 -10.27 1.57
C ASP A 87 2.79 -10.68 0.10
N ALA A 88 2.40 -9.79 -0.78
CA ALA A 88 2.47 -9.97 -2.22
C ALA A 88 3.65 -9.24 -2.85
N SER A 89 4.66 -8.90 -2.05
CA SER A 89 5.87 -8.24 -2.52
C SER A 89 6.52 -9.02 -3.65
N GLN A 90 6.79 -8.35 -4.75
CA GLN A 90 7.42 -8.94 -5.90
C GLN A 90 8.83 -8.39 -6.07
N ARG A 91 9.78 -9.30 -6.24
CA ARG A 91 11.10 -8.90 -6.68
C ARG A 91 11.01 -8.57 -8.17
N GLN A 92 11.03 -7.29 -8.49
CA GLN A 92 11.23 -6.88 -9.87
C GLN A 92 12.70 -7.06 -10.23
N VAL A 93 12.97 -8.09 -11.00
CA VAL A 93 14.20 -8.14 -11.78
C VAL A 93 13.94 -7.24 -12.99
N GLN A 94 14.39 -6.01 -12.92
CA GLN A 94 14.44 -5.16 -14.11
C GLN A 94 15.42 -5.80 -15.08
N GLY A 95 14.91 -6.19 -16.23
CA GLY A 95 15.46 -7.07 -17.21
C GLY A 95 16.97 -7.04 -17.42
N HIS A 96 17.54 -8.21 -17.59
CA HIS A 96 18.88 -8.36 -18.13
C HIS A 96 18.91 -7.84 -19.57
N LEU A 97 19.41 -6.63 -19.75
CA LEU A 97 19.83 -6.14 -21.06
C LEU A 97 21.20 -6.76 -21.33
N TYR A 98 21.21 -7.76 -22.19
CA TYR A 98 22.45 -8.25 -22.75
C TYR A 98 22.91 -7.28 -23.84
N ASP A 99 23.93 -6.51 -23.55
CA ASP A 99 24.64 -5.72 -24.56
C ASP A 99 25.79 -6.56 -25.12
N PRO A 100 25.78 -6.91 -26.42
CA PRO A 100 26.81 -7.73 -27.01
C PRO A 100 28.22 -7.08 -26.97
N TRP A 101 28.31 -5.78 -26.68
CA TRP A 101 29.56 -5.02 -26.62
C TRP A 101 30.08 -4.80 -25.19
N LEU A 102 29.20 -4.75 -24.20
CA LEU A 102 29.51 -4.44 -22.80
C LEU A 102 29.33 -5.64 -21.86
N GLY A 103 28.80 -6.74 -22.35
CA GLY A 103 28.48 -7.90 -21.51
C GLY A 103 27.19 -7.71 -20.70
N GLU A 104 27.04 -8.51 -19.68
CA GLU A 104 25.86 -8.51 -18.82
C GLU A 104 25.83 -7.26 -17.95
N ILE A 105 24.86 -6.38 -18.19
CA ILE A 105 24.58 -5.25 -17.30
C ILE A 105 23.67 -5.76 -16.20
N GLN A 106 24.19 -5.79 -14.97
CA GLN A 106 23.38 -6.09 -13.80
C GLN A 106 22.39 -4.94 -13.55
N ALA A 107 21.14 -5.18 -13.87
CA ALA A 107 20.08 -4.29 -13.45
C ALA A 107 19.87 -4.40 -11.93
N GLU A 108 19.69 -3.26 -11.24
CA GLU A 108 19.36 -3.25 -9.83
C GLU A 108 18.05 -4.00 -9.60
N SER A 109 18.11 -5.09 -8.85
CA SER A 109 16.93 -5.81 -8.41
C SER A 109 16.35 -5.14 -7.18
N GLY A 110 15.24 -4.43 -7.34
CA GLY A 110 14.46 -3.88 -6.23
C GLY A 110 13.28 -4.79 -5.87
N VAL A 111 12.96 -4.89 -4.59
CA VAL A 111 11.69 -5.49 -4.14
C VAL A 111 10.64 -4.41 -4.16
N VAL A 112 9.59 -4.58 -4.98
CA VAL A 112 8.40 -3.74 -4.93
C VAL A 112 7.48 -4.31 -3.85
N PRO A 113 7.36 -3.64 -2.70
CA PRO A 113 6.55 -4.13 -1.62
C PRO A 113 5.07 -3.97 -1.92
N LYS A 114 4.33 -5.03 -1.68
CA LYS A 114 2.90 -5.08 -1.89
C LYS A 114 2.26 -5.93 -0.80
N ILE A 115 1.32 -5.36 -0.08
CA ILE A 115 0.58 -6.08 0.95
C ILE A 115 -0.92 -6.00 0.69
N ARG A 116 -1.62 -7.06 1.07
CA ARG A 116 -3.07 -7.12 1.04
C ARG A 116 -3.62 -7.26 2.45
N GLY A 117 -4.80 -6.72 2.65
CA GLY A 117 -5.52 -6.87 3.89
C GLY A 117 -7.02 -6.81 3.67
N VAL A 118 -7.75 -7.36 4.62
CA VAL A 118 -9.20 -7.31 4.66
C VAL A 118 -9.62 -6.27 5.67
N ALA A 119 -10.40 -5.29 5.24
CA ALA A 119 -11.03 -4.33 6.14
C ALA A 119 -12.27 -4.94 6.76
N ILE A 120 -12.37 -4.84 8.09
CA ILE A 120 -13.39 -5.51 8.89
C ILE A 120 -14.20 -4.47 9.64
N LYS A 121 -15.51 -4.67 9.67
CA LYS A 121 -16.48 -3.95 10.51
C LYS A 121 -17.02 -4.89 11.57
N TYR A 122 -16.92 -4.52 12.83
CA TYR A 122 -17.55 -5.27 13.92
C TYR A 122 -19.06 -5.12 13.89
N GLN A 123 -19.72 -6.17 14.21
CA GLN A 123 -21.19 -6.20 14.35
C GLN A 123 -21.62 -6.00 15.79
#